data_f184a3494fa43ae26cecde260c90660f
#
_entry.id   f184a3494fa43ae26cecde260c90660f
#
_cell.length_a   1.000
_cell.length_b   1.000
_cell.length_c   1.000
_cell.angle_alpha   90.00
_cell.angle_beta   90.00
_cell.angle_gamma   90.00
#
_symmetry.space_group_name_H-M   'P 1'
#
loop_
_entity.id
_entity.type
_entity.pdbx_description
1 polymer ?
#
loop_
_entity_poly.entity_id
_entity_poly.type
_entity_poly.pdbx_seq_one_letter_code
_entity_poly.pdbx_strand_id
1 'polypeptide(L)'
;MSSKDVLLYFGTEEAKVTAGQDADCQVNLKKKDCQIYNISADAKELKTACESDGNSYIFMGADSSVSTNQASSENNQLTNITSGTKIIRGNGGKLVQSTDDNKTLTTEGDQIKLFNVTGSSTILEINNLTFTASSTVGTTSTLDGALICVDDGATVILKQCLIKNMSVSNQGISLIYVKSGGKLLLENCTFSNNTSTNKGAVSFSECIRIDNGAQVEVVSCNFESNGDGNLMSNAAAIENSGSCHITNTTFKGNTANRGSAIMNNDNGILEIEDSTFDSNTCTSNGGYYARRGGAIFIQGGSVKITDSTFTGNKAGGYNPGSEGTEAFKKLGGGAISIKTGSLVLQNTRFDSNSVTSTDSNDAYGYGGAVLVEQSDASLLLKDANGTAMDIASYINKYMSGNTTEKADAGKNIYCNGGTINGTVYTKAWE
;
A
#
# COMPACT_ATOMS: atom_id res chain seq x y z
N MET A 1 5.25 -36.37 -18.50
CA MET A 1 4.81 -35.01 -18.14
C MET A 1 3.31 -35.03 -17.96
N SER A 2 2.82 -34.71 -16.77
CA SER A 2 1.39 -34.77 -16.47
C SER A 2 0.69 -33.58 -17.14
N SER A 3 -0.33 -33.86 -17.95
CA SER A 3 -1.22 -32.84 -18.50
C SER A 3 -1.90 -32.11 -17.34
N LYS A 4 -1.66 -30.83 -17.18
CA LYS A 4 -2.44 -29.99 -16.27
C LYS A 4 -3.64 -29.47 -17.05
N ASP A 5 -4.82 -29.90 -16.64
CA ASP A 5 -6.06 -29.30 -17.12
C ASP A 5 -6.14 -27.86 -16.59
N VAL A 6 -6.34 -26.90 -17.47
CA VAL A 6 -6.58 -25.51 -17.11
C VAL A 6 -8.10 -25.27 -17.15
N LEU A 7 -8.68 -24.99 -16.01
CA LEU A 7 -10.08 -24.60 -15.87
C LEU A 7 -10.19 -23.08 -16.09
N LEU A 8 -10.93 -22.69 -17.11
CA LEU A 8 -11.26 -21.30 -17.41
C LEU A 8 -12.73 -21.04 -17.03
N TYR A 9 -12.93 -20.10 -16.09
CA TYR A 9 -14.27 -19.69 -15.69
C TYR A 9 -14.65 -18.39 -16.40
N PHE A 10 -15.70 -18.42 -17.19
CA PHE A 10 -16.33 -17.26 -17.78
C PHE A 10 -17.80 -17.20 -17.34
N GLY A 11 -18.10 -16.40 -16.34
CA GLY A 11 -19.45 -16.34 -15.78
C GLY A 11 -19.84 -17.65 -15.09
N THR A 12 -21.04 -18.16 -15.32
CA THR A 12 -21.58 -19.36 -14.69
C THR A 12 -21.27 -20.68 -15.43
N GLU A 13 -20.44 -20.67 -16.49
CA GLU A 13 -20.11 -21.87 -17.25
C GLU A 13 -18.62 -22.18 -17.21
N GLU A 14 -18.30 -23.44 -16.90
CA GLU A 14 -16.95 -24.01 -16.91
C GLU A 14 -16.56 -24.42 -18.33
N ALA A 15 -15.37 -24.00 -18.79
CA ALA A 15 -14.72 -24.56 -19.96
C ALA A 15 -13.49 -25.36 -19.55
N LYS A 16 -13.48 -26.65 -19.82
CA LYS A 16 -12.32 -27.52 -19.58
C LYS A 16 -11.45 -27.52 -20.83
N VAL A 17 -10.19 -27.09 -20.69
CA VAL A 17 -9.20 -27.14 -21.75
C VAL A 17 -8.24 -28.28 -21.46
N THR A 18 -8.23 -29.29 -22.29
CA THR A 18 -7.26 -30.38 -22.22
C THR A 18 -6.12 -30.07 -23.19
N ALA A 19 -4.90 -29.97 -22.69
CA ALA A 19 -3.72 -29.76 -23.52
C ALA A 19 -3.49 -30.99 -24.41
N GLY A 20 -3.58 -30.81 -25.73
CA GLY A 20 -3.19 -31.81 -26.74
C GLY A 20 -1.67 -31.79 -26.97
N GLN A 21 -1.15 -32.78 -27.70
CA GLN A 21 0.28 -33.00 -27.91
C GLN A 21 0.96 -32.00 -28.88
N ASP A 22 0.22 -31.07 -29.49
CA ASP A 22 0.78 -30.09 -30.42
C ASP A 22 0.59 -28.66 -29.91
N ALA A 23 1.58 -27.83 -30.23
CA ALA A 23 1.72 -26.44 -29.76
C ALA A 23 0.61 -25.46 -30.22
N ASP A 24 -0.32 -25.91 -31.04
CA ASP A 24 -1.48 -25.15 -31.49
C ASP A 24 -2.74 -25.55 -30.71
N CYS A 25 -2.82 -25.12 -29.47
CA CYS A 25 -4.05 -25.23 -28.70
C CYS A 25 -5.06 -24.19 -29.23
N GLN A 26 -5.86 -24.56 -30.22
CA GLN A 26 -7.04 -23.78 -30.60
C GLN A 26 -8.13 -24.04 -29.56
N VAL A 27 -8.23 -23.12 -28.60
CA VAL A 27 -9.36 -23.10 -27.70
C VAL A 27 -10.59 -22.61 -28.49
N ASN A 28 -11.43 -23.52 -28.98
CA ASN A 28 -12.74 -23.17 -29.51
C ASN A 28 -13.67 -22.75 -28.35
N LEU A 29 -13.47 -21.57 -27.84
CA LEU A 29 -14.44 -20.95 -26.94
C LEU A 29 -15.70 -20.61 -27.76
N LYS A 30 -16.66 -21.51 -27.76
CA LYS A 30 -18.00 -21.21 -28.23
C LYS A 30 -18.68 -20.25 -27.24
N LYS A 31 -18.23 -19.02 -27.20
CA LYS A 31 -18.96 -17.96 -26.52
C LYS A 31 -18.94 -16.66 -27.30
N LYS A 32 -20.10 -16.14 -27.46
CA LYS A 32 -20.53 -15.02 -28.25
C LYS A 32 -19.88 -13.69 -27.96
N ASP A 33 -19.10 -13.57 -26.85
CA ASP A 33 -18.77 -12.26 -26.30
C ASP A 33 -17.35 -12.15 -25.67
N CYS A 34 -16.38 -12.99 -26.08
CA CYS A 34 -15.00 -12.87 -25.58
C CYS A 34 -13.99 -12.89 -26.75
N GLN A 35 -13.14 -11.86 -26.78
CA GLN A 35 -12.05 -11.75 -27.76
C GLN A 35 -10.74 -12.23 -27.15
N ILE A 36 -9.90 -12.90 -27.94
CA ILE A 36 -8.59 -13.42 -27.50
C ILE A 36 -7.49 -12.65 -28.23
N TYR A 37 -6.54 -12.13 -27.47
CA TYR A 37 -5.39 -11.39 -27.96
C TYR A 37 -4.09 -12.03 -27.49
N ASN A 38 -3.12 -12.14 -28.40
CA ASN A 38 -1.75 -12.51 -28.07
C ASN A 38 -0.85 -11.29 -28.29
N ILE A 39 -0.23 -10.81 -27.23
CA ILE A 39 0.61 -9.62 -27.26
C ILE A 39 2.07 -10.03 -27.34
N SER A 40 2.75 -9.58 -28.38
CA SER A 40 4.17 -9.91 -28.59
C SER A 40 5.12 -8.98 -27.80
N ALA A 41 5.13 -7.70 -28.12
CA ALA A 41 5.95 -6.68 -27.43
C ALA A 41 5.44 -5.25 -27.67
N ASP A 42 4.29 -5.08 -28.33
CA ASP A 42 3.80 -3.77 -28.74
C ASP A 42 2.75 -3.22 -27.76
N ALA A 43 3.01 -2.02 -27.23
CA ALA A 43 2.09 -1.31 -26.36
C ALA A 43 0.75 -0.98 -27.05
N LYS A 44 0.73 -0.80 -28.38
CA LYS A 44 -0.49 -0.54 -29.14
C LYS A 44 -1.39 -1.77 -29.22
N GLU A 45 -0.80 -2.96 -29.33
CA GLU A 45 -1.58 -4.21 -29.27
C GLU A 45 -2.24 -4.37 -27.91
N LEU A 46 -1.50 -4.13 -26.82
CA LEU A 46 -2.03 -4.17 -25.46
C LEU A 46 -3.16 -3.14 -25.29
N LYS A 47 -2.95 -1.89 -25.77
CA LYS A 47 -3.97 -0.83 -25.74
C LYS A 47 -5.23 -1.27 -26.46
N THR A 48 -5.11 -1.74 -27.70
CA THR A 48 -6.25 -2.18 -28.51
C THR A 48 -7.02 -3.31 -27.83
N ALA A 49 -6.31 -4.28 -27.25
CA ALA A 49 -6.93 -5.40 -26.55
C ALA A 49 -7.67 -4.96 -25.27
N CYS A 50 -7.09 -4.02 -24.52
CA CYS A 50 -7.69 -3.51 -23.29
C CYS A 50 -8.89 -2.59 -23.55
N GLU A 51 -8.86 -1.79 -24.62
CA GLU A 51 -9.91 -0.84 -24.95
C GLU A 51 -11.01 -1.42 -25.89
N SER A 52 -10.89 -2.68 -26.31
CA SER A 52 -11.91 -3.36 -27.10
C SER A 52 -13.24 -3.43 -26.34
N ASP A 53 -14.34 -3.42 -27.07
CA ASP A 53 -15.67 -3.61 -26.48
C ASP A 53 -15.84 -5.04 -25.92
N GLY A 54 -16.61 -5.17 -24.85
CA GLY A 54 -16.94 -6.46 -24.23
C GLY A 54 -15.78 -7.10 -23.48
N ASN A 55 -15.75 -8.43 -23.46
CA ASN A 55 -14.77 -9.20 -22.68
C ASN A 55 -13.55 -9.56 -23.51
N SER A 56 -12.35 -9.49 -22.92
CA SER A 56 -11.09 -9.82 -23.57
C SER A 56 -10.22 -10.70 -22.72
N TYR A 57 -9.60 -11.68 -23.35
CA TYR A 57 -8.55 -12.51 -22.75
C TYR A 57 -7.24 -12.20 -23.45
N ILE A 58 -6.25 -11.72 -22.68
CA ILE A 58 -5.03 -11.13 -23.21
C ILE A 58 -3.83 -11.93 -22.69
N PHE A 59 -3.09 -12.55 -23.61
CA PHE A 59 -1.90 -13.32 -23.29
C PHE A 59 -0.66 -12.53 -23.62
N MET A 60 0.27 -12.44 -22.67
CA MET A 60 1.61 -11.92 -22.86
C MET A 60 2.61 -13.11 -22.85
N GLY A 61 3.59 -13.12 -23.75
CA GLY A 61 4.64 -14.12 -23.73
C GLY A 61 5.53 -14.01 -22.49
N ALA A 62 6.09 -15.12 -22.01
CA ALA A 62 6.98 -15.14 -20.84
C ALA A 62 8.20 -14.22 -20.98
N ASP A 63 8.71 -14.08 -22.21
CA ASP A 63 9.85 -13.22 -22.54
C ASP A 63 9.43 -11.84 -23.08
N SER A 64 8.12 -11.56 -23.12
CA SER A 64 7.63 -10.29 -23.63
C SER A 64 7.98 -9.16 -22.67
N SER A 65 8.57 -8.10 -23.18
CA SER A 65 8.82 -6.84 -22.48
C SER A 65 8.11 -5.74 -23.26
N VAL A 66 6.96 -5.31 -22.79
CA VAL A 66 6.22 -4.20 -23.40
C VAL A 66 6.71 -2.90 -22.79
N SER A 67 7.29 -2.03 -23.61
CA SER A 67 7.68 -0.68 -23.19
C SER A 67 6.55 0.32 -23.48
N THR A 68 6.26 1.17 -22.53
CA THR A 68 5.15 2.12 -22.61
C THR A 68 5.52 3.48 -23.19
N ASN A 69 6.78 3.68 -23.61
CA ASN A 69 7.24 4.95 -24.20
C ASN A 69 6.59 5.31 -25.54
N GLN A 70 5.84 4.38 -26.16
CA GLN A 70 5.07 4.65 -27.38
C GLN A 70 3.61 5.06 -27.13
N ALA A 71 3.17 5.18 -25.90
CA ALA A 71 1.86 5.68 -25.59
C ALA A 71 1.78 7.18 -25.89
N SER A 72 1.44 7.52 -27.13
CA SER A 72 1.25 8.92 -27.53
C SER A 72 -0.11 9.42 -27.00
N SER A 73 -0.10 10.37 -26.16
CA SER A 73 -0.35 11.77 -26.41
C SER A 73 -1.76 12.34 -26.24
N GLU A 74 -2.86 11.64 -26.13
CA GLU A 74 -4.10 12.41 -25.95
C GLU A 74 -4.58 12.56 -24.51
N ASN A 75 -4.11 11.80 -23.56
CA ASN A 75 -4.38 12.00 -22.13
C ASN A 75 -3.36 11.30 -21.22
N ASN A 76 -2.14 11.04 -21.69
CA ASN A 76 -1.07 10.40 -20.91
C ASN A 76 -1.46 9.06 -20.26
N GLN A 77 -2.34 8.30 -20.93
CA GLN A 77 -2.79 6.99 -20.52
C GLN A 77 -2.43 5.97 -21.58
N LEU A 78 -1.90 4.81 -21.16
CA LEU A 78 -1.71 3.71 -22.11
C LEU A 78 -3.07 3.13 -22.50
N THR A 79 -3.92 2.83 -21.51
CA THR A 79 -5.24 2.23 -21.74
C THR A 79 -6.33 2.94 -20.93
N ASN A 80 -7.52 3.03 -21.51
CA ASN A 80 -8.73 3.49 -20.86
C ASN A 80 -9.81 2.39 -20.96
N ILE A 81 -9.98 1.63 -19.86
CA ILE A 81 -10.88 0.48 -19.82
C ILE A 81 -12.19 0.92 -19.19
N THR A 82 -13.24 0.96 -20.00
CA THR A 82 -14.54 1.53 -19.60
C THR A 82 -15.67 0.51 -19.59
N SER A 83 -15.42 -0.71 -20.07
CA SER A 83 -16.46 -1.74 -20.16
C SER A 83 -15.89 -3.16 -20.19
N GLY A 84 -16.70 -4.10 -19.76
CA GLY A 84 -16.42 -5.54 -19.83
C GLY A 84 -15.35 -6.03 -18.86
N THR A 85 -15.02 -7.29 -19.00
CA THR A 85 -13.96 -7.95 -18.22
C THR A 85 -12.73 -8.14 -19.09
N LYS A 86 -11.60 -7.60 -18.64
CA LYS A 86 -10.30 -7.76 -19.27
C LYS A 86 -9.43 -8.63 -18.38
N ILE A 87 -8.96 -9.75 -18.90
CA ILE A 87 -8.08 -10.67 -18.18
C ILE A 87 -6.72 -10.71 -18.87
N ILE A 88 -5.71 -10.22 -18.21
CA ILE A 88 -4.33 -10.24 -18.69
C ILE A 88 -3.57 -11.38 -18.01
N ARG A 89 -3.01 -12.30 -18.80
CA ARG A 89 -2.09 -13.35 -18.35
C ARG A 89 -0.68 -12.97 -18.74
N GLY A 90 0.09 -12.52 -17.76
CA GLY A 90 1.47 -12.05 -17.97
C GLY A 90 2.48 -13.17 -18.19
N ASN A 91 2.23 -14.40 -17.72
CA ASN A 91 3.11 -15.57 -17.84
C ASN A 91 4.57 -15.29 -17.44
N GLY A 92 4.81 -14.32 -16.56
CA GLY A 92 6.14 -13.83 -16.22
C GLY A 92 6.67 -12.69 -17.11
N GLY A 93 5.92 -12.24 -18.11
CA GLY A 93 6.23 -11.06 -18.93
C GLY A 93 6.32 -9.78 -18.12
N LYS A 94 6.82 -8.71 -18.73
CA LYS A 94 7.07 -7.43 -18.07
C LYS A 94 6.36 -6.28 -18.79
N LEU A 95 5.79 -5.37 -18.02
CA LEU A 95 5.47 -4.02 -18.46
C LEU A 95 6.54 -3.05 -17.92
N VAL A 96 7.27 -2.45 -18.84
CA VAL A 96 8.33 -1.50 -18.51
C VAL A 96 7.81 -0.10 -18.78
N GLN A 97 7.57 0.66 -17.73
CA GLN A 97 7.28 2.08 -17.88
C GLN A 97 8.61 2.79 -18.17
N SER A 98 8.71 3.41 -19.34
CA SER A 98 9.87 4.19 -19.72
C SER A 98 9.41 5.59 -20.19
N THR A 99 10.17 6.60 -19.80
CA THR A 99 10.14 7.89 -20.46
C THR A 99 11.16 7.84 -21.60
N ASP A 100 10.79 8.34 -22.77
CA ASP A 100 11.74 8.49 -23.86
C ASP A 100 12.82 9.48 -23.43
N ASP A 101 14.08 9.04 -23.40
CA ASP A 101 15.23 9.85 -22.95
C ASP A 101 15.41 11.17 -23.73
N ASN A 102 14.71 11.33 -24.84
CA ASN A 102 14.76 12.51 -25.70
C ASN A 102 13.52 13.42 -25.62
N LYS A 103 12.49 13.07 -24.84
CA LYS A 103 11.39 13.98 -24.58
C LYS A 103 11.64 14.71 -23.27
N THR A 104 12.10 15.93 -23.37
CA THR A 104 11.98 16.90 -22.28
C THR A 104 10.49 17.10 -22.03
N LEU A 105 9.95 16.41 -21.01
CA LEU A 105 8.59 16.58 -20.57
C LEU A 105 8.44 17.98 -19.96
N THR A 106 8.10 18.95 -20.79
CA THR A 106 8.07 20.38 -20.41
C THR A 106 6.66 20.93 -20.28
N THR A 107 5.61 20.11 -20.40
CA THR A 107 4.23 20.58 -20.31
C THR A 107 3.47 19.94 -19.17
N GLU A 108 2.74 20.74 -18.43
CA GLU A 108 1.75 20.32 -17.46
C GLU A 108 0.82 19.28 -18.11
N GLY A 109 0.82 18.04 -17.63
CA GLY A 109 -0.07 16.98 -18.15
C GLY A 109 0.58 15.63 -18.45
N ASP A 110 1.88 15.49 -18.41
CA ASP A 110 2.58 14.26 -18.84
C ASP A 110 2.61 13.16 -17.76
N GLN A 111 1.45 12.71 -17.30
CA GLN A 111 1.34 11.52 -16.43
C GLN A 111 1.03 10.29 -17.26
N ILE A 112 1.84 9.26 -17.12
CA ILE A 112 1.59 7.99 -17.79
C ILE A 112 0.89 7.06 -16.83
N LYS A 113 -0.43 6.99 -16.89
CA LYS A 113 -1.21 5.89 -16.33
C LYS A 113 -1.10 4.71 -17.29
N LEU A 114 -0.76 3.55 -16.78
CA LEU A 114 -0.81 2.35 -17.62
C LEU A 114 -2.26 1.92 -17.82
N PHE A 115 -3.02 1.81 -16.73
CA PHE A 115 -4.42 1.39 -16.78
C PHE A 115 -5.30 2.39 -16.04
N ASN A 116 -6.21 3.02 -16.77
CA ASN A 116 -7.33 3.75 -16.20
C ASN A 116 -8.57 2.88 -16.32
N VAL A 117 -9.14 2.44 -15.20
CA VAL A 117 -10.27 1.49 -15.17
C VAL A 117 -11.47 2.18 -14.55
N THR A 118 -12.53 2.35 -15.32
CA THR A 118 -13.73 3.09 -14.91
C THR A 118 -15.01 2.35 -15.25
N GLY A 119 -16.08 2.62 -14.51
CA GLY A 119 -17.41 2.05 -14.76
C GLY A 119 -17.71 0.83 -13.89
N SER A 120 -18.87 0.84 -13.26
CA SER A 120 -19.28 -0.10 -12.19
C SER A 120 -19.36 -1.58 -12.61
N SER A 121 -19.40 -1.87 -13.90
CA SER A 121 -19.38 -3.24 -14.47
C SER A 121 -18.04 -3.62 -15.08
N THR A 122 -17.05 -2.74 -15.00
CA THR A 122 -15.73 -2.94 -15.60
C THR A 122 -14.83 -3.70 -14.64
N ILE A 123 -14.19 -4.75 -15.15
CA ILE A 123 -13.24 -5.57 -14.37
C ILE A 123 -11.93 -5.68 -15.15
N LEU A 124 -10.82 -5.38 -14.48
CA LEU A 124 -9.48 -5.68 -14.96
C LEU A 124 -8.84 -6.70 -14.03
N GLU A 125 -8.56 -7.89 -14.52
CA GLU A 125 -7.77 -8.90 -13.81
C GLU A 125 -6.41 -9.06 -14.48
N ILE A 126 -5.33 -8.98 -13.68
CA ILE A 126 -3.95 -9.16 -14.15
C ILE A 126 -3.29 -10.25 -13.33
N ASN A 127 -2.72 -11.24 -14.00
CA ASN A 127 -2.08 -12.39 -13.37
C ASN A 127 -0.63 -12.54 -13.83
N ASN A 128 0.28 -12.75 -12.88
CA ASN A 128 1.67 -13.10 -13.12
C ASN A 128 2.38 -12.14 -14.10
N LEU A 129 2.30 -10.84 -13.78
CA LEU A 129 2.94 -9.78 -14.56
C LEU A 129 3.90 -8.98 -13.68
N THR A 130 5.04 -8.61 -14.25
CA THR A 130 5.99 -7.69 -13.60
C THR A 130 5.82 -6.28 -14.13
N PHE A 131 5.59 -5.34 -13.21
CA PHE A 131 5.64 -3.90 -13.47
C PHE A 131 6.97 -3.34 -12.99
N THR A 132 7.67 -2.63 -13.84
CA THR A 132 8.95 -1.98 -13.50
C THR A 132 9.11 -0.69 -14.29
N ALA A 133 10.04 0.16 -13.89
CA ALA A 133 10.39 1.36 -14.63
C ALA A 133 11.86 1.32 -15.04
N SER A 134 12.18 1.83 -16.22
CA SER A 134 13.54 2.04 -16.69
C SER A 134 14.09 3.40 -16.31
N SER A 135 13.21 4.33 -15.94
CA SER A 135 13.52 5.71 -15.55
C SER A 135 12.48 6.21 -14.54
N THR A 136 12.69 7.41 -14.01
CA THR A 136 11.73 8.04 -13.10
C THR A 136 10.42 8.31 -13.84
N VAL A 137 9.29 7.95 -13.21
CA VAL A 137 7.94 8.11 -13.75
C VAL A 137 7.17 9.19 -13.01
N GLY A 138 6.28 9.89 -13.71
CA GLY A 138 5.41 10.90 -13.12
C GLY A 138 6.11 12.22 -12.82
N THR A 139 6.16 13.13 -13.78
CA THR A 139 6.84 14.43 -13.62
C THR A 139 5.89 15.62 -13.44
N THR A 140 4.58 15.43 -13.47
CA THR A 140 3.60 16.53 -13.40
C THR A 140 2.44 16.31 -12.44
N SER A 141 1.74 17.36 -12.12
CA SER A 141 0.98 17.63 -10.89
C SER A 141 -0.47 17.12 -10.85
N THR A 142 -0.89 16.07 -11.51
CA THR A 142 -2.24 15.54 -11.34
C THR A 142 -2.26 14.24 -10.52
N LEU A 143 -3.17 14.18 -9.58
CA LEU A 143 -3.25 13.27 -8.43
C LEU A 143 -3.69 11.82 -8.73
N ASP A 144 -3.47 11.30 -9.93
CA ASP A 144 -3.96 9.97 -10.31
C ASP A 144 -2.84 8.92 -10.30
N GLY A 145 -3.16 7.66 -10.01
CA GLY A 145 -2.18 6.58 -9.91
C GLY A 145 -1.28 6.43 -11.14
N ALA A 146 0.00 6.19 -10.91
CA ALA A 146 1.00 6.10 -11.99
C ALA A 146 0.89 4.80 -12.81
N LEU A 147 0.47 3.70 -12.21
CA LEU A 147 0.25 2.42 -12.91
C LEU A 147 -1.22 2.19 -13.16
N ILE A 148 -2.01 2.20 -12.10
CA ILE A 148 -3.41 1.82 -12.15
C ILE A 148 -4.24 2.85 -11.40
N CYS A 149 -5.24 3.39 -12.07
CA CYS A 149 -6.31 4.17 -11.47
C CYS A 149 -7.60 3.37 -11.55
N VAL A 150 -8.28 3.21 -10.41
CA VAL A 150 -9.55 2.47 -10.30
C VAL A 150 -10.63 3.46 -9.88
N ASP A 151 -11.59 3.71 -10.73
CA ASP A 151 -12.57 4.78 -10.54
C ASP A 151 -14.00 4.31 -10.87
N ASP A 152 -14.99 5.09 -10.49
CA ASP A 152 -16.39 4.94 -10.88
C ASP A 152 -16.96 3.51 -10.70
N GLY A 153 -16.66 2.89 -9.58
CA GLY A 153 -17.15 1.56 -9.23
C GLY A 153 -16.48 0.38 -9.93
N ALA A 154 -15.43 0.62 -10.73
CA ALA A 154 -14.67 -0.43 -11.38
C ALA A 154 -13.97 -1.35 -10.38
N THR A 155 -13.62 -2.55 -10.84
CA THR A 155 -12.87 -3.53 -10.04
C THR A 155 -11.55 -3.88 -10.71
N VAL A 156 -10.46 -3.83 -9.95
CA VAL A 156 -9.15 -4.33 -10.39
C VAL A 156 -8.73 -5.48 -9.49
N ILE A 157 -8.21 -6.53 -10.10
CA ILE A 157 -7.72 -7.74 -9.42
C ILE A 157 -6.30 -8.00 -9.90
N LEU A 158 -5.33 -7.98 -8.99
CA LEU A 158 -3.95 -8.36 -9.28
C LEU A 158 -3.60 -9.64 -8.54
N LYS A 159 -3.12 -10.65 -9.28
CA LYS A 159 -2.70 -11.93 -8.71
C LYS A 159 -1.28 -12.28 -9.12
N GLN A 160 -0.45 -12.63 -8.15
CA GLN A 160 0.94 -13.04 -8.39
C GLN A 160 1.74 -11.99 -9.20
N CYS A 161 1.42 -10.72 -9.04
CA CYS A 161 2.10 -9.62 -9.73
C CYS A 161 3.29 -9.12 -8.92
N LEU A 162 4.31 -8.65 -9.63
CA LEU A 162 5.50 -8.03 -9.04
C LEU A 162 5.60 -6.58 -9.48
N ILE A 163 5.47 -5.66 -8.55
CA ILE A 163 5.58 -4.21 -8.78
C ILE A 163 6.89 -3.75 -8.12
N LYS A 164 7.91 -3.47 -8.95
CA LYS A 164 9.25 -3.23 -8.41
C LYS A 164 10.03 -2.14 -9.11
N ASN A 165 10.97 -1.55 -8.35
CA ASN A 165 11.93 -0.57 -8.85
C ASN A 165 11.25 0.61 -9.57
N MET A 166 10.04 0.96 -9.11
CA MET A 166 9.35 2.16 -9.58
C MET A 166 9.91 3.37 -8.87
N SER A 167 10.28 4.39 -9.64
CA SER A 167 10.73 5.65 -9.09
C SER A 167 9.77 6.76 -9.54
N VAL A 168 9.05 7.36 -8.59
CA VAL A 168 8.04 8.39 -8.85
C VAL A 168 8.62 9.75 -8.50
N SER A 169 8.53 10.73 -9.41
CA SER A 169 9.17 12.05 -9.24
C SER A 169 8.25 13.16 -8.79
N ASN A 170 6.94 12.92 -8.66
CA ASN A 170 6.01 14.01 -8.40
C ASN A 170 5.21 13.87 -7.11
N GLN A 171 4.69 15.01 -6.64
CA GLN A 171 3.85 15.11 -5.45
C GLN A 171 2.49 14.44 -5.70
N GLY A 172 2.04 13.61 -4.75
CA GLY A 172 0.69 13.08 -4.74
C GLY A 172 0.42 11.92 -5.71
N ILE A 173 1.44 11.27 -6.27
CA ILE A 173 1.26 10.13 -7.15
C ILE A 173 1.52 8.84 -6.40
N SER A 174 0.49 7.99 -6.29
CA SER A 174 0.61 6.59 -5.87
C SER A 174 0.81 5.66 -7.08
N LEU A 175 1.35 4.47 -6.87
CA LEU A 175 1.43 3.47 -7.95
C LEU A 175 0.04 2.97 -8.33
N ILE A 176 -0.79 2.69 -7.34
CA ILE A 176 -2.20 2.33 -7.54
C ILE A 176 -3.07 3.31 -6.77
N TYR A 177 -4.00 3.92 -7.46
CA TYR A 177 -4.96 4.83 -6.86
C TYR A 177 -6.38 4.28 -6.97
N VAL A 178 -7.00 4.00 -5.83
CA VAL A 178 -8.39 3.52 -5.75
C VAL A 178 -9.27 4.65 -5.29
N LYS A 179 -9.99 5.24 -6.22
CA LYS A 179 -10.91 6.35 -5.99
C LYS A 179 -12.23 5.87 -5.40
N SER A 180 -13.03 6.80 -4.92
CA SER A 180 -14.34 6.52 -4.34
C SER A 180 -15.18 5.60 -5.23
N GLY A 181 -15.75 4.55 -4.66
CA GLY A 181 -16.49 3.50 -5.37
C GLY A 181 -15.62 2.41 -6.00
N GLY A 182 -14.35 2.68 -6.29
CA GLY A 182 -13.41 1.71 -6.86
C GLY A 182 -13.12 0.54 -5.92
N LYS A 183 -12.78 -0.61 -6.49
CA LYS A 183 -12.45 -1.83 -5.75
C LYS A 183 -11.14 -2.43 -6.23
N LEU A 184 -10.27 -2.81 -5.30
CA LEU A 184 -8.99 -3.46 -5.58
C LEU A 184 -8.85 -4.73 -4.76
N LEU A 185 -8.53 -5.85 -5.42
CA LEU A 185 -8.10 -7.09 -4.78
C LEU A 185 -6.65 -7.37 -5.18
N LEU A 186 -5.79 -7.55 -4.18
CA LEU A 186 -4.40 -8.01 -4.34
C LEU A 186 -4.26 -9.40 -3.73
N GLU A 187 -3.75 -10.35 -4.50
CA GLU A 187 -3.53 -11.72 -4.06
C GLU A 187 -2.12 -12.19 -4.45
N ASN A 188 -1.31 -12.58 -3.46
CA ASN A 188 0.07 -13.05 -3.66
C ASN A 188 0.96 -12.07 -4.46
N CYS A 189 0.76 -10.77 -4.29
CA CYS A 189 1.53 -9.74 -4.98
C CYS A 189 2.72 -9.25 -4.14
N THR A 190 3.77 -8.78 -4.83
CA THR A 190 4.94 -8.19 -4.18
C THR A 190 5.17 -6.77 -4.69
N PHE A 191 5.28 -5.83 -3.77
CA PHE A 191 5.70 -4.44 -4.00
C PHE A 191 7.09 -4.27 -3.40
N SER A 192 8.12 -4.03 -4.21
CA SER A 192 9.48 -3.96 -3.69
C SER A 192 10.32 -2.84 -4.32
N ASN A 193 11.10 -2.17 -3.47
CA ASN A 193 12.03 -1.12 -3.88
C ASN A 193 11.36 0.00 -4.71
N ASN A 194 10.11 0.33 -4.39
CA ASN A 194 9.42 1.46 -5.02
C ASN A 194 9.71 2.72 -4.22
N THR A 195 10.15 3.77 -4.89
CA THR A 195 10.67 4.99 -4.23
C THR A 195 10.11 6.26 -4.85
N SER A 196 10.33 7.39 -4.19
CA SER A 196 10.05 8.70 -4.74
C SER A 196 11.34 9.52 -4.83
N THR A 197 11.52 10.24 -5.91
CA THR A 197 12.67 11.13 -6.10
C THR A 197 12.38 12.60 -5.77
N ASN A 198 11.13 12.94 -5.47
CA ASN A 198 10.77 14.32 -5.20
C ASN A 198 11.23 14.75 -3.80
N LYS A 199 12.10 15.76 -3.75
CA LYS A 199 12.65 16.35 -2.51
C LYS A 199 11.90 17.63 -2.08
N GLY A 200 10.73 17.91 -2.63
CA GLY A 200 9.93 19.08 -2.34
C GLY A 200 8.94 18.89 -1.20
N ALA A 201 8.30 19.96 -0.78
CA ALA A 201 7.30 19.96 0.29
C ALA A 201 6.07 19.13 -0.10
N VAL A 202 5.66 18.22 0.80
CA VAL A 202 4.43 17.41 0.73
C VAL A 202 4.35 16.53 -0.51
N SER A 203 5.14 15.48 -0.56
CA SER A 203 4.99 14.42 -1.56
C SER A 203 4.34 13.19 -0.93
N PHE A 204 3.24 12.76 -1.51
CA PHE A 204 2.61 11.49 -1.22
C PHE A 204 3.07 10.51 -2.31
N SER A 205 3.78 9.47 -1.95
CA SER A 205 4.30 8.46 -2.89
C SER A 205 4.21 7.10 -2.25
N GLU A 206 3.02 6.70 -1.96
CA GLU A 206 2.68 5.36 -1.46
C GLU A 206 2.48 4.39 -2.62
N CYS A 207 2.65 3.10 -2.36
CA CYS A 207 2.33 2.09 -3.36
C CYS A 207 0.82 2.10 -3.67
N ILE A 208 -0.02 2.25 -2.65
CA ILE A 208 -1.48 2.22 -2.80
C ILE A 208 -2.11 3.38 -2.04
N ARG A 209 -2.92 4.16 -2.74
CA ARG A 209 -3.78 5.18 -2.16
C ARG A 209 -5.24 4.77 -2.25
N ILE A 210 -5.97 4.91 -1.15
CA ILE A 210 -7.36 4.48 -1.01
C ILE A 210 -8.20 5.68 -0.56
N ASP A 211 -9.07 6.15 -1.43
CA ASP A 211 -9.98 7.25 -1.10
C ASP A 211 -11.17 6.80 -0.26
N ASN A 212 -11.81 7.76 0.40
CA ASN A 212 -13.06 7.52 1.10
C ASN A 212 -14.13 6.96 0.16
N GLY A 213 -14.77 5.85 0.57
CA GLY A 213 -15.73 5.11 -0.25
C GLY A 213 -15.13 4.05 -1.16
N ALA A 214 -13.81 3.95 -1.27
CA ALA A 214 -13.13 2.86 -1.94
C ALA A 214 -13.00 1.61 -1.05
N GLN A 215 -12.83 0.45 -1.68
CA GLN A 215 -12.68 -0.84 -1.02
C GLN A 215 -11.42 -1.55 -1.52
N VAL A 216 -10.57 -1.99 -0.60
CA VAL A 216 -9.34 -2.71 -0.92
C VAL A 216 -9.20 -3.96 -0.06
N GLU A 217 -8.85 -5.06 -0.70
CA GLU A 217 -8.51 -6.32 -0.05
C GLU A 217 -7.09 -6.72 -0.43
N VAL A 218 -6.27 -7.07 0.57
CA VAL A 218 -4.85 -7.44 0.40
C VAL A 218 -4.62 -8.78 1.07
N VAL A 219 -4.33 -9.81 0.27
CA VAL A 219 -4.20 -11.18 0.75
C VAL A 219 -2.85 -11.76 0.36
N SER A 220 -2.11 -12.26 1.34
CA SER A 220 -0.81 -12.94 1.13
C SER A 220 0.19 -12.15 0.31
N CYS A 221 0.26 -10.83 0.52
CA CYS A 221 1.14 -9.92 -0.21
C CYS A 221 2.42 -9.59 0.57
N ASN A 222 3.41 -9.04 -0.15
CA ASN A 222 4.64 -8.53 0.44
C ASN A 222 4.86 -7.08 0.01
N PHE A 223 5.11 -6.20 1.00
CA PHE A 223 5.55 -4.82 0.78
C PHE A 223 6.94 -4.66 1.38
N GLU A 224 7.98 -4.64 0.54
CA GLU A 224 9.37 -4.73 1.00
C GLU A 224 10.20 -3.54 0.50
N SER A 225 10.88 -2.87 1.43
CA SER A 225 11.84 -1.80 1.09
C SER A 225 11.27 -0.70 0.20
N ASN A 226 9.98 -0.36 0.40
CA ASN A 226 9.38 0.76 -0.30
C ASN A 226 9.62 2.07 0.46
N GLY A 227 9.66 3.18 -0.30
CA GLY A 227 10.02 4.49 0.22
C GLY A 227 11.52 4.67 0.42
N ASP A 228 11.99 5.90 0.55
CA ASP A 228 13.43 6.22 0.70
C ASP A 228 13.74 7.04 1.97
N GLY A 229 12.73 7.38 2.76
CA GLY A 229 12.87 8.16 3.99
C GLY A 229 13.35 9.61 3.80
N ASN A 230 13.57 10.03 2.58
CA ASN A 230 14.09 11.37 2.27
C ASN A 230 13.00 12.44 2.18
N LEU A 231 11.74 12.06 2.20
CA LEU A 231 10.64 12.92 1.79
C LEU A 231 9.47 12.86 2.77
N MET A 232 8.60 13.81 2.63
CA MET A 232 7.41 14.02 3.44
C MET A 232 6.27 13.06 3.02
N SER A 233 6.58 11.79 2.76
CA SER A 233 5.57 10.79 2.45
C SER A 233 4.83 10.37 3.71
N ASN A 234 3.52 10.26 3.62
CA ASN A 234 2.71 9.82 4.76
C ASN A 234 2.86 8.32 5.03
N ALA A 235 2.95 7.50 3.98
CA ALA A 235 3.21 6.06 4.06
C ALA A 235 4.09 5.63 2.89
N ALA A 236 4.73 4.47 2.97
CA ALA A 236 5.43 3.92 1.82
C ALA A 236 4.62 2.83 1.13
N ALA A 237 3.80 2.07 1.86
CA ALA A 237 2.99 1.02 1.28
C ALA A 237 1.53 1.44 1.06
N ILE A 238 0.78 1.80 2.10
CA ILE A 238 -0.66 2.06 1.98
C ILE A 238 -1.07 3.33 2.72
N GLU A 239 -1.72 4.25 2.02
CA GLU A 239 -2.48 5.35 2.62
C GLU A 239 -3.98 5.07 2.48
N ASN A 240 -4.68 4.92 3.62
CA ASN A 240 -6.08 4.50 3.67
C ASN A 240 -7.01 5.60 4.18
N SER A 241 -7.94 6.01 3.36
CA SER A 241 -9.09 6.84 3.73
C SER A 241 -10.44 6.13 3.50
N GLY A 242 -10.41 4.91 2.93
CA GLY A 242 -11.58 4.07 2.62
C GLY A 242 -11.69 2.86 3.54
N SER A 243 -12.07 1.73 2.98
CA SER A 243 -12.12 0.44 3.66
C SER A 243 -11.01 -0.46 3.13
N CYS A 244 -10.11 -0.90 4.02
CA CYS A 244 -8.99 -1.76 3.68
C CYS A 244 -8.94 -2.96 4.61
N HIS A 245 -8.95 -4.18 4.02
CA HIS A 245 -8.79 -5.43 4.75
C HIS A 245 -7.49 -6.12 4.30
N ILE A 246 -6.65 -6.49 5.26
CA ILE A 246 -5.31 -7.04 5.03
C ILE A 246 -5.19 -8.36 5.78
N THR A 247 -4.85 -9.44 5.07
CA THR A 247 -4.70 -10.77 5.66
C THR A 247 -3.39 -11.42 5.21
N ASN A 248 -2.70 -12.08 6.13
CA ASN A 248 -1.48 -12.88 5.85
C ASN A 248 -0.42 -12.12 5.03
N THR A 249 -0.21 -10.85 5.34
CA THR A 249 0.62 -9.93 4.56
C THR A 249 1.84 -9.47 5.35
N THR A 250 2.97 -9.32 4.66
CA THR A 250 4.22 -8.85 5.26
C THR A 250 4.56 -7.43 4.80
N PHE A 251 4.84 -6.56 5.76
CA PHE A 251 5.39 -5.23 5.55
C PHE A 251 6.79 -5.17 6.15
N LYS A 252 7.83 -5.10 5.30
CA LYS A 252 9.21 -5.20 5.76
C LYS A 252 10.10 -4.08 5.23
N GLY A 253 10.81 -3.42 6.15
CA GLY A 253 11.82 -2.44 5.79
C GLY A 253 11.32 -1.22 5.01
N ASN A 254 10.01 -0.93 5.07
CA ASN A 254 9.45 0.24 4.42
C ASN A 254 9.84 1.52 5.19
N THR A 255 10.02 2.64 4.46
CA THR A 255 10.52 3.88 5.05
C THR A 255 9.72 5.10 4.59
N ALA A 256 9.13 5.82 5.55
CA ALA A 256 8.36 7.05 5.31
C ALA A 256 8.44 8.00 6.52
N ASN A 257 7.71 9.12 6.50
CA ASN A 257 7.67 10.07 7.60
C ASN A 257 6.62 9.76 8.67
N ARG A 258 5.54 9.08 8.30
CA ARG A 258 4.43 8.74 9.19
C ARG A 258 3.88 7.39 8.79
N GLY A 259 3.82 6.44 9.74
CA GLY A 259 3.32 5.12 9.43
C GLY A 259 4.00 4.52 8.23
N SER A 260 5.29 4.19 8.33
CA SER A 260 6.09 3.85 7.16
C SER A 260 5.53 2.68 6.33
N ALA A 261 4.80 1.76 6.94
CA ALA A 261 4.01 0.78 6.21
C ALA A 261 2.61 1.34 5.87
N ILE A 262 1.84 1.78 6.87
CA ILE A 262 0.44 2.18 6.68
C ILE A 262 0.14 3.49 7.40
N MET A 263 -0.56 4.39 6.71
CA MET A 263 -1.25 5.52 7.32
C MET A 263 -2.76 5.34 7.17
N ASN A 264 -3.49 5.39 8.28
CA ASN A 264 -4.95 5.39 8.30
C ASN A 264 -5.48 6.78 8.62
N ASN A 265 -6.21 7.37 7.70
CA ASN A 265 -6.78 8.71 7.79
C ASN A 265 -8.14 8.74 8.53
N ASP A 266 -8.72 9.92 8.71
CA ASP A 266 -9.88 10.16 9.58
C ASP A 266 -11.12 9.30 9.24
N ASN A 267 -11.34 8.97 7.97
CA ASN A 267 -12.46 8.12 7.54
C ASN A 267 -12.06 6.66 7.29
N GLY A 268 -10.78 6.33 7.47
CA GLY A 268 -10.26 5.01 7.15
C GLY A 268 -10.79 3.93 8.09
N ILE A 269 -11.27 2.83 7.51
CA ILE A 269 -11.56 1.58 8.20
C ILE A 269 -10.47 0.60 7.79
N LEU A 270 -9.69 0.13 8.76
CA LEU A 270 -8.56 -0.76 8.51
C LEU A 270 -8.67 -2.00 9.39
N GLU A 271 -8.76 -3.15 8.76
CA GLU A 271 -8.70 -4.44 9.43
C GLU A 271 -7.45 -5.20 8.99
N ILE A 272 -6.68 -5.70 9.95
CA ILE A 272 -5.43 -6.43 9.71
C ILE A 272 -5.48 -7.74 10.49
N GLU A 273 -5.24 -8.87 9.80
CA GLU A 273 -5.23 -10.19 10.40
C GLU A 273 -3.97 -10.97 9.94
N ASP A 274 -3.42 -11.80 10.82
CA ASP A 274 -2.32 -12.74 10.54
C ASP A 274 -1.12 -12.10 9.80
N SER A 275 -0.80 -10.83 10.10
CA SER A 275 0.16 -10.05 9.31
C SER A 275 1.41 -9.66 10.11
N THR A 276 2.49 -9.40 9.39
CA THR A 276 3.80 -9.10 9.99
C THR A 276 4.30 -7.72 9.56
N PHE A 277 4.74 -6.94 10.55
CA PHE A 277 5.39 -5.65 10.35
C PHE A 277 6.81 -5.73 10.91
N ASP A 278 7.80 -5.84 10.02
CA ASP A 278 9.21 -6.06 10.37
C ASP A 278 10.09 -4.89 9.94
N SER A 279 10.79 -4.29 10.89
CA SER A 279 11.86 -3.31 10.62
C SER A 279 11.42 -2.09 9.77
N ASN A 280 10.13 -1.72 9.84
CA ASN A 280 9.66 -0.51 9.16
C ASN A 280 10.13 0.74 9.92
N THR A 281 10.56 1.78 9.20
CA THR A 281 11.24 2.91 9.83
C THR A 281 10.62 4.24 9.41
N CYS A 282 10.10 4.95 10.40
CA CYS A 282 9.66 6.32 10.25
C CYS A 282 10.85 7.27 10.44
N THR A 283 11.34 7.87 9.35
CA THR A 283 12.47 8.80 9.37
C THR A 283 12.15 10.07 8.58
N SER A 284 12.94 11.12 8.79
CA SER A 284 12.93 12.30 7.94
C SER A 284 14.35 12.88 7.87
N ASN A 285 14.82 13.11 6.67
CA ASN A 285 16.07 13.81 6.43
C ASN A 285 15.78 15.31 6.19
N GLY A 286 15.50 16.06 7.27
CA GLY A 286 15.56 17.53 7.22
C GLY A 286 14.23 18.29 7.11
N GLY A 287 13.10 17.76 7.54
CA GLY A 287 11.84 18.49 7.56
C GLY A 287 11.23 18.67 8.95
N TYR A 288 10.38 19.66 9.13
CA TYR A 288 9.67 20.03 10.37
C TYR A 288 8.50 19.10 10.73
N TYR A 289 8.47 17.87 10.23
CA TYR A 289 7.29 17.01 10.35
C TYR A 289 7.42 15.96 11.45
N ALA A 290 6.31 15.80 12.13
CA ALA A 290 6.14 14.86 13.22
C ALA A 290 6.26 13.40 12.75
N ARG A 291 7.20 12.67 13.27
CA ARG A 291 7.41 11.25 13.00
C ARG A 291 6.54 10.44 13.93
N ARG A 292 5.60 9.69 13.35
CA ARG A 292 4.56 8.98 14.08
C ARG A 292 4.37 7.58 13.53
N GLY A 293 4.43 6.58 14.43
CA GLY A 293 4.24 5.19 14.09
C GLY A 293 5.31 4.63 13.17
N GLY A 294 6.27 3.92 13.73
CA GLY A 294 7.35 3.30 12.95
C GLY A 294 6.82 2.39 11.84
N ALA A 295 5.71 1.68 12.09
CA ALA A 295 4.99 0.91 11.08
C ALA A 295 3.65 1.54 10.72
N ILE A 296 2.79 1.84 11.69
CA ILE A 296 1.44 2.33 11.45
C ILE A 296 1.20 3.66 12.14
N PHE A 297 0.68 4.63 11.40
CA PHE A 297 0.15 5.87 11.95
C PHE A 297 -1.36 5.94 11.76
N ILE A 298 -2.10 6.07 12.85
CA ILE A 298 -3.55 6.26 12.87
C ILE A 298 -3.82 7.76 13.09
N GLN A 299 -4.08 8.48 12.02
CA GLN A 299 -4.50 9.87 12.10
C GLN A 299 -5.91 9.97 12.65
N GLY A 300 -6.78 9.02 12.28
CA GLY A 300 -8.16 8.88 12.73
C GLY A 300 -8.79 7.58 12.23
N GLY A 301 -10.12 7.53 12.22
CA GLY A 301 -10.89 6.38 11.76
C GLY A 301 -10.88 5.21 12.74
N SER A 302 -11.06 4.01 12.21
CA SER A 302 -11.17 2.77 12.99
C SER A 302 -10.18 1.73 12.50
N VAL A 303 -9.34 1.21 13.40
CA VAL A 303 -8.33 0.20 13.12
C VAL A 303 -8.51 -0.99 14.04
N LYS A 304 -8.53 -2.19 13.46
CA LYS A 304 -8.50 -3.45 14.21
C LYS A 304 -7.34 -4.30 13.71
N ILE A 305 -6.52 -4.79 14.64
CA ILE A 305 -5.38 -5.65 14.34
C ILE A 305 -5.51 -6.92 15.18
N THR A 306 -5.52 -8.06 14.51
CA THR A 306 -5.71 -9.39 15.11
C THR A 306 -4.56 -10.30 14.71
N ASP A 307 -4.09 -11.15 15.62
CA ASP A 307 -3.12 -12.25 15.39
C ASP A 307 -1.86 -11.82 14.62
N SER A 308 -1.42 -10.57 14.81
CA SER A 308 -0.35 -9.96 14.02
C SER A 308 0.91 -9.67 14.87
N THR A 309 2.03 -9.42 14.20
CA THR A 309 3.32 -9.20 14.87
C THR A 309 4.02 -7.94 14.38
N PHE A 310 4.54 -7.16 15.31
CA PHE A 310 5.34 -5.95 15.06
C PHE A 310 6.73 -6.14 15.66
N THR A 311 7.75 -6.27 14.81
CA THR A 311 9.13 -6.53 15.25
C THR A 311 10.09 -5.49 14.71
N GLY A 312 10.90 -4.92 15.58
CA GLY A 312 12.01 -4.04 15.19
C GLY A 312 11.60 -2.74 14.48
N ASN A 313 10.32 -2.35 14.53
CA ASN A 313 9.88 -1.11 13.90
C ASN A 313 10.39 0.10 14.66
N LYS A 314 10.68 1.19 13.94
CA LYS A 314 11.36 2.34 14.51
C LYS A 314 10.70 3.67 14.12
N ALA A 315 10.34 4.47 15.12
CA ALA A 315 10.06 5.87 14.92
C ALA A 315 11.31 6.70 15.27
N GLY A 316 11.84 7.44 14.31
CA GLY A 316 12.98 8.33 14.54
C GLY A 316 12.56 9.57 15.31
N GLY A 317 13.48 10.15 16.11
CA GLY A 317 13.27 11.42 16.80
C GLY A 317 13.18 12.60 15.83
N TYR A 318 12.52 13.65 16.25
CA TYR A 318 12.36 14.90 15.53
C TYR A 318 13.13 16.04 16.21
N ASN A 319 13.74 16.88 15.39
CA ASN A 319 14.27 18.17 15.87
C ASN A 319 13.34 19.28 15.33
N PRO A 320 12.54 19.94 16.19
CA PRO A 320 11.52 20.88 15.77
C PRO A 320 12.05 22.22 15.25
N GLY A 321 13.35 22.43 15.19
CA GLY A 321 13.88 23.78 14.92
C GLY A 321 13.29 24.83 15.89
N SER A 322 13.22 26.08 15.48
CA SER A 322 12.77 27.20 16.32
C SER A 322 11.23 27.32 16.54
N GLU A 323 10.42 26.43 15.98
CA GLU A 323 8.94 26.47 16.11
C GLU A 323 8.42 25.46 17.15
N GLY A 324 8.88 25.56 18.37
CA GLY A 324 8.43 24.71 19.47
C GLY A 324 7.03 25.09 19.99
N THR A 325 5.97 24.68 19.33
CA THR A 325 4.64 24.70 19.91
C THR A 325 4.38 23.43 20.74
N GLU A 326 3.70 23.56 21.87
CA GLU A 326 3.43 22.43 22.78
C GLU A 326 2.70 21.23 22.13
N ALA A 327 2.02 21.47 21.01
CA ALA A 327 1.28 20.45 20.25
C ALA A 327 2.17 19.31 19.70
N PHE A 328 3.48 19.51 19.61
CA PHE A 328 4.40 18.51 19.04
C PHE A 328 5.20 17.73 20.10
N LYS A 329 4.93 17.94 21.38
CA LYS A 329 5.79 17.42 22.47
C LYS A 329 5.65 15.94 22.78
N LYS A 330 4.76 15.17 22.13
CA LYS A 330 4.58 13.75 22.42
C LYS A 330 4.42 12.96 21.15
N LEU A 331 5.54 12.67 20.54
CA LEU A 331 5.63 11.96 19.28
C LEU A 331 6.41 10.67 19.47
N GLY A 332 6.11 9.65 18.67
CA GLY A 332 6.74 8.35 18.77
C GLY A 332 5.85 7.23 18.25
N GLY A 333 5.65 6.23 19.11
CA GLY A 333 5.05 4.96 18.71
C GLY A 333 6.00 4.18 17.83
N GLY A 334 6.97 3.48 18.43
CA GLY A 334 7.97 2.73 17.69
C GLY A 334 7.37 1.78 16.66
N ALA A 335 6.23 1.17 16.97
CA ALA A 335 5.42 0.42 16.03
C ALA A 335 4.19 1.23 15.60
N ILE A 336 3.34 1.66 16.53
CA ILE A 336 2.04 2.29 16.24
C ILE A 336 1.91 3.62 16.98
N SER A 337 1.42 4.65 16.29
CA SER A 337 0.97 5.89 16.92
C SER A 337 -0.49 6.17 16.57
N ILE A 338 -1.29 6.54 17.57
CA ILE A 338 -2.70 6.88 17.43
C ILE A 338 -2.89 8.34 17.78
N LYS A 339 -3.19 9.18 16.80
CA LYS A 339 -3.46 10.59 17.04
C LYS A 339 -4.90 10.80 17.50
N THR A 340 -5.87 10.30 16.73
CA THR A 340 -7.29 10.28 17.04
C THR A 340 -7.91 8.96 16.58
N GLY A 341 -9.20 8.73 16.83
CA GLY A 341 -9.89 7.50 16.40
C GLY A 341 -9.66 6.31 17.31
N SER A 342 -9.82 5.12 16.79
CA SER A 342 -9.82 3.90 17.60
C SER A 342 -8.87 2.83 17.07
N LEU A 343 -8.19 2.15 18.00
CA LEU A 343 -7.39 0.95 17.74
C LEU A 343 -7.83 -0.19 18.65
N VAL A 344 -8.13 -1.34 18.06
CA VAL A 344 -8.30 -2.61 18.76
C VAL A 344 -7.09 -3.50 18.47
N LEU A 345 -6.39 -3.92 19.50
CA LEU A 345 -5.32 -4.90 19.43
C LEU A 345 -5.81 -6.21 20.05
N GLN A 346 -5.92 -7.26 19.24
CA GLN A 346 -6.31 -8.58 19.68
C GLN A 346 -5.20 -9.58 19.39
N ASN A 347 -4.68 -10.28 20.41
CA ASN A 347 -3.61 -11.27 20.26
C ASN A 347 -2.40 -10.80 19.42
N THR A 348 -2.06 -9.51 19.51
CA THR A 348 -1.04 -8.87 18.68
C THR A 348 0.25 -8.66 19.48
N ARG A 349 1.39 -9.05 18.90
CA ARG A 349 2.69 -9.02 19.55
C ARG A 349 3.54 -7.84 19.11
N PHE A 350 4.32 -7.31 20.06
CA PHE A 350 5.26 -6.22 19.82
C PHE A 350 6.61 -6.59 20.43
N ASP A 351 7.63 -6.76 19.58
CA ASP A 351 8.97 -7.10 20.02
C ASP A 351 10.01 -6.16 19.44
N SER A 352 10.90 -5.67 20.30
CA SER A 352 12.08 -4.88 19.90
C SER A 352 11.76 -3.63 19.08
N ASN A 353 10.55 -3.07 19.22
CA ASN A 353 10.22 -1.79 18.58
C ASN A 353 10.84 -0.64 19.36
N SER A 354 11.17 0.47 18.67
CA SER A 354 11.91 1.54 19.33
C SER A 354 11.52 2.94 18.86
N VAL A 355 11.62 3.87 19.78
CA VAL A 355 11.63 5.30 19.47
C VAL A 355 13.00 5.86 19.80
N THR A 356 13.63 6.51 18.81
CA THR A 356 14.89 7.22 19.01
C THR A 356 14.67 8.73 18.96
N SER A 357 15.23 9.45 19.93
CA SER A 357 15.24 10.91 19.93
C SER A 357 16.65 11.39 19.57
N THR A 358 16.75 12.30 18.64
CA THR A 358 18.02 12.97 18.33
C THR A 358 18.13 14.34 18.99
N ASP A 359 17.13 14.71 19.81
CA ASP A 359 17.06 16.04 20.41
C ASP A 359 17.43 16.02 21.90
N SER A 360 18.26 16.99 22.29
CA SER A 360 18.62 17.27 23.68
C SER A 360 17.49 17.91 24.50
N ASN A 361 16.42 18.35 23.88
CA ASN A 361 15.28 19.03 24.49
C ASN A 361 14.14 18.08 24.80
N ASP A 362 14.25 17.18 25.69
CA ASP A 362 13.24 16.42 26.46
C ASP A 362 11.80 16.19 25.94
N ALA A 363 11.51 16.56 24.70
CA ALA A 363 10.15 16.67 24.20
C ALA A 363 9.62 15.45 23.40
N TYR A 364 10.46 14.48 23.00
CA TYR A 364 10.14 13.44 22.02
C TYR A 364 10.56 12.06 22.50
N GLY A 365 9.95 11.03 21.88
CA GLY A 365 10.37 9.67 22.12
C GLY A 365 9.45 8.88 23.04
N TYR A 366 8.13 8.94 22.80
CA TYR A 366 7.14 8.27 23.64
C TYR A 366 6.57 7.01 22.99
N GLY A 367 6.29 5.99 23.82
CA GLY A 367 5.70 4.72 23.40
C GLY A 367 6.63 3.89 22.52
N GLY A 368 7.55 3.17 23.11
CA GLY A 368 8.49 2.32 22.38
C GLY A 368 7.80 1.35 21.43
N ALA A 369 6.64 0.82 21.79
CA ALA A 369 5.76 0.09 20.90
C ALA A 369 4.56 0.95 20.46
N VAL A 370 3.73 1.42 21.38
CA VAL A 370 2.46 2.11 21.09
C VAL A 370 2.36 3.46 21.76
N LEU A 371 1.97 4.48 21.00
CA LEU A 371 1.64 5.81 21.52
C LEU A 371 0.17 6.14 21.27
N VAL A 372 -0.54 6.55 22.33
CA VAL A 372 -1.87 7.16 22.27
C VAL A 372 -1.71 8.67 22.52
N GLU A 373 -1.87 9.50 21.48
CA GLU A 373 -1.38 10.89 21.48
C GLU A 373 -2.33 11.90 22.14
N GLN A 374 -3.64 11.73 21.96
CA GLN A 374 -4.63 12.78 22.29
C GLN A 374 -5.88 12.18 22.96
N SER A 375 -6.70 13.07 23.53
CA SER A 375 -7.95 12.71 24.24
C SER A 375 -8.96 11.95 23.37
N ASP A 376 -8.96 12.20 22.08
CA ASP A 376 -9.91 11.59 21.14
C ASP A 376 -9.39 10.24 20.57
N ALA A 377 -8.23 9.80 21.04
CA ALA A 377 -7.66 8.51 20.69
C ALA A 377 -8.10 7.44 21.70
N SER A 378 -8.43 6.25 21.19
CA SER A 378 -8.79 5.11 22.01
C SER A 378 -8.04 3.84 21.63
N LEU A 379 -7.61 3.09 22.65
CA LEU A 379 -6.97 1.79 22.52
C LEU A 379 -7.75 0.75 23.30
N LEU A 380 -8.09 -0.37 22.66
CA LEU A 380 -8.69 -1.52 23.31
C LEU A 380 -7.78 -2.74 23.16
N LEU A 381 -7.43 -3.34 24.28
CA LEU A 381 -6.54 -4.50 24.38
C LEU A 381 -7.34 -5.78 24.64
N LYS A 382 -7.15 -6.81 23.82
CA LYS A 382 -7.90 -8.08 23.88
C LYS A 382 -6.97 -9.29 23.79
N ASP A 383 -7.37 -10.38 24.43
CA ASP A 383 -6.72 -11.68 24.26
C ASP A 383 -7.13 -12.37 22.93
N ALA A 384 -6.63 -13.58 22.70
CA ALA A 384 -6.94 -14.37 21.51
C ALA A 384 -8.45 -14.71 21.38
N ASN A 385 -9.18 -14.75 22.49
CA ASN A 385 -10.62 -15.03 22.50
C ASN A 385 -11.46 -13.75 22.32
N GLY A 386 -10.83 -12.60 22.15
CA GLY A 386 -11.50 -11.31 22.05
C GLY A 386 -11.95 -10.71 23.38
N THR A 387 -11.52 -11.27 24.51
CA THR A 387 -11.82 -10.75 25.84
C THR A 387 -10.89 -9.58 26.17
N ALA A 388 -11.45 -8.51 26.73
CA ALA A 388 -10.64 -7.35 27.16
C ALA A 388 -9.63 -7.77 28.25
N MET A 389 -8.40 -7.30 28.10
CA MET A 389 -7.29 -7.51 29.02
C MET A 389 -6.91 -6.22 29.71
N ASP A 390 -6.53 -6.28 31.00
CA ASP A 390 -5.86 -5.17 31.63
C ASP A 390 -4.47 -4.90 30.99
N ILE A 391 -3.98 -3.68 31.12
CA ILE A 391 -2.80 -3.20 30.41
C ILE A 391 -1.55 -4.01 30.80
N ALA A 392 -1.35 -4.29 32.10
CA ALA A 392 -0.18 -5.01 32.58
C ALA A 392 -0.15 -6.45 32.08
N SER A 393 -1.29 -7.14 32.11
CA SER A 393 -1.43 -8.49 31.58
C SER A 393 -1.18 -8.54 30.07
N TYR A 394 -1.64 -7.54 29.32
CA TYR A 394 -1.38 -7.46 27.88
C TYR A 394 0.12 -7.25 27.60
N ILE A 395 0.76 -6.31 28.30
CA ILE A 395 2.19 -6.05 28.15
C ILE A 395 3.00 -7.30 28.46
N ASN A 396 2.76 -7.93 29.60
CA ASN A 396 3.50 -9.13 29.99
C ASN A 396 3.36 -10.29 29.00
N LYS A 397 2.26 -10.37 28.29
CA LYS A 397 1.99 -11.46 27.34
C LYS A 397 2.43 -11.18 25.92
N TYR A 398 2.33 -9.92 25.47
CA TYR A 398 2.44 -9.57 24.08
C TYR A 398 3.52 -8.55 23.73
N MET A 399 4.21 -7.97 24.74
CA MET A 399 5.21 -6.94 24.50
C MET A 399 6.55 -7.30 25.13
N SER A 400 7.63 -7.24 24.35
CA SER A 400 9.00 -7.53 24.80
C SER A 400 10.03 -6.69 24.10
N GLY A 401 11.16 -6.40 24.74
CA GLY A 401 12.31 -5.75 24.12
C GLY A 401 12.09 -4.34 23.56
N ASN A 402 10.89 -3.78 23.70
CA ASN A 402 10.61 -2.43 23.19
C ASN A 402 11.35 -1.37 23.97
N THR A 403 11.79 -0.29 23.30
CA THR A 403 12.68 0.70 23.92
C THR A 403 12.31 2.15 23.56
N THR A 404 12.60 3.04 24.49
CA THR A 404 12.68 4.48 24.26
C THR A 404 14.03 5.00 24.77
N GLU A 405 14.55 6.05 24.17
CA GLU A 405 15.76 6.72 24.67
C GLU A 405 15.46 7.63 25.88
N LYS A 406 14.21 7.91 26.15
CA LYS A 406 13.75 8.78 27.22
C LYS A 406 13.27 7.98 28.42
N ALA A 407 13.70 8.36 29.60
CA ALA A 407 13.17 7.84 30.87
C ALA A 407 11.68 8.20 31.02
N ASP A 408 10.87 7.30 31.57
CA ASP A 408 9.43 7.49 31.83
C ASP A 408 8.58 7.78 30.59
N ALA A 409 9.04 7.39 29.42
CA ALA A 409 8.33 7.59 28.15
C ALA A 409 7.54 6.36 27.67
N GLY A 410 7.45 5.30 28.49
CA GLY A 410 6.74 4.06 28.21
C GLY A 410 7.43 3.23 27.13
N LYS A 411 8.30 2.31 27.52
CA LYS A 411 8.93 1.38 26.56
C LYS A 411 7.90 0.60 25.75
N ASN A 412 6.81 0.23 26.39
CA ASN A 412 5.73 -0.50 25.75
C ASN A 412 4.62 0.44 25.29
N ILE A 413 3.93 1.10 26.20
CA ILE A 413 2.80 1.98 25.89
C ILE A 413 2.99 3.33 26.57
N TYR A 414 2.67 4.39 25.86
CA TYR A 414 2.46 5.73 26.46
C TYR A 414 1.09 6.26 26.05
N CYS A 415 0.32 6.77 27.01
CA CYS A 415 -0.97 7.41 26.76
C CYS A 415 -0.95 8.85 27.24
N ASN A 416 -1.35 9.79 26.38
CA ASN A 416 -1.36 11.21 26.65
C ASN A 416 -2.78 11.79 26.61
N GLY A 417 -3.59 11.44 27.60
CA GLY A 417 -4.95 11.95 27.73
C GLY A 417 -6.00 11.14 26.96
N GLY A 418 -5.61 10.17 26.13
CA GLY A 418 -6.54 9.27 25.47
C GLY A 418 -7.10 8.17 26.39
N THR A 419 -7.84 7.23 25.83
CA THR A 419 -8.41 6.11 26.59
C THR A 419 -7.73 4.80 26.28
N ILE A 420 -7.53 3.97 27.32
CA ILE A 420 -7.19 2.55 27.16
C ILE A 420 -8.25 1.74 27.91
N ASN A 421 -8.90 0.82 27.20
CA ASN A 421 -10.03 0.04 27.73
C ASN A 421 -11.12 0.91 28.36
N GLY A 422 -11.41 2.06 27.75
CA GLY A 422 -12.42 3.01 28.22
C GLY A 422 -12.02 3.92 29.39
N THR A 423 -10.81 3.80 29.91
CA THR A 423 -10.30 4.66 30.98
C THR A 423 -9.29 5.67 30.44
N VAL A 424 -9.42 6.93 30.84
CA VAL A 424 -8.50 8.03 30.47
C VAL A 424 -7.19 7.91 31.22
N TYR A 425 -6.08 8.03 30.51
CA TYR A 425 -4.74 7.99 31.09
C TYR A 425 -3.82 9.10 30.57
N THR A 426 -2.95 9.59 31.44
CA THR A 426 -1.75 10.33 31.08
C THR A 426 -0.58 9.63 31.79
N LYS A 427 -0.10 8.53 31.19
CA LYS A 427 0.81 7.61 31.86
C LYS A 427 1.66 6.81 30.88
N ALA A 428 2.85 6.44 31.36
CA ALA A 428 3.78 5.49 30.73
C ALA A 428 3.63 4.08 31.34
N TRP A 429 3.82 3.06 30.52
CA TRP A 429 4.00 1.66 30.94
C TRP A 429 5.26 1.09 30.32
N GLU A 430 6.14 0.61 31.21
CA GLU A 430 7.46 0.07 30.90
C GLU A 430 7.42 -1.41 30.43
#